data_484a06ebba2e14197cdae6b26fdd4811
#
_entry.id   484a06ebba2e14197cdae6b26fdd4811
#
_cell.length_a   1.000
_cell.length_b   1.000
_cell.length_c   1.000
_cell.angle_alpha   90.00
_cell.angle_beta   90.00
_cell.angle_gamma   90.00
#
_symmetry.space_group_name_H-M   'P 1'
#
loop_
_entity.id
_entity.type
_entity.pdbx_description
1 polymer ?
#
loop_
_entity_poly.entity_id
_entity_poly.type
_entity_poly.pdbx_seq_one_letter_code
_entity_poly.pdbx_strand_id
1 'polypeptide(L)'
;ARVVDGEMLAKLGDGSYEIGSRARIIRDRLAAGDSFTPRDLLDIQLDTSAEFLSRWRGLVLETLTDEAIAGSDDRALFRDIVAGEWSGQAAPDSVAYRLTRQFRRVVSERVIAFVLSECYEADKAFDYTTVRLRDAPIWMLVTEQPRHLLDPRYATWTEMLRDSVDATIAQAMRDGSGNLRRGDLRDRVWSEYNVTA
;
A
#
# COMPACT_ATOMS: atom_id res chain seq x y z
N ALA A 1 9.55 -14.74 -10.89
CA ALA A 1 9.75 -15.29 -9.55
C ALA A 1 11.19 -15.06 -9.11
N ARG A 2 11.41 -14.65 -7.87
CA ARG A 2 12.77 -14.46 -7.34
C ARG A 2 13.38 -15.84 -7.09
N VAL A 3 14.49 -16.14 -7.77
CA VAL A 3 15.22 -17.42 -7.65
C VAL A 3 16.36 -17.30 -6.64
N VAL A 4 16.80 -16.07 -6.34
CA VAL A 4 17.89 -15.79 -5.41
C VAL A 4 17.41 -14.92 -4.26
N ASP A 5 17.96 -15.17 -3.06
CA ASP A 5 17.68 -14.40 -1.83
C ASP A 5 18.96 -14.29 -0.98
N GLY A 6 18.83 -13.73 0.21
CA GLY A 6 19.92 -13.62 1.18
C GLY A 6 21.18 -12.97 0.62
N GLU A 7 22.34 -13.55 0.92
CA GLU A 7 23.64 -13.02 0.52
C GLU A 7 23.84 -12.95 -1.00
N MET A 8 23.26 -13.89 -1.76
CA MET A 8 23.37 -13.87 -3.20
C MET A 8 22.61 -12.68 -3.78
N LEU A 9 21.42 -12.37 -3.25
CA LEU A 9 20.68 -11.18 -3.63
C LEU A 9 21.44 -9.89 -3.30
N ALA A 10 22.08 -9.82 -2.13
CA ALA A 10 22.92 -8.69 -1.74
C ALA A 10 24.09 -8.47 -2.70
N LYS A 11 24.69 -9.57 -3.22
CA LYS A 11 25.78 -9.50 -4.21
C LYS A 11 25.31 -9.09 -5.59
N LEU A 12 24.15 -9.59 -6.03
CA LEU A 12 23.61 -9.31 -7.37
C LEU A 12 22.87 -7.98 -7.44
N GLY A 13 22.53 -7.42 -6.28
CA GLY A 13 21.61 -6.31 -6.19
C GLY A 13 20.18 -6.73 -6.50
N ASP A 14 19.23 -5.83 -6.26
CA ASP A 14 17.84 -6.14 -6.49
C ASP A 14 17.34 -5.72 -7.89
N GLY A 15 18.28 -5.37 -8.76
CA GLY A 15 18.11 -4.83 -10.10
C GLY A 15 16.92 -5.34 -10.89
N SER A 16 15.75 -4.78 -10.67
CA SER A 16 14.52 -5.07 -11.38
C SER A 16 13.74 -6.31 -10.94
N TYR A 17 13.99 -6.84 -9.75
CA TYR A 17 13.17 -7.92 -9.21
C TYR A 17 11.94 -7.36 -8.46
N GLU A 18 10.76 -7.84 -8.83
CA GLU A 18 9.54 -7.62 -8.06
C GLU A 18 9.69 -8.18 -6.64
N ILE A 19 9.02 -7.60 -5.66
CA ILE A 19 9.02 -8.10 -4.26
C ILE A 19 8.59 -9.58 -4.20
N GLY A 20 7.93 -10.07 -5.25
CA GLY A 20 7.57 -11.47 -5.41
C GLY A 20 6.49 -11.93 -4.42
N SER A 21 5.61 -11.03 -3.97
CA SER A 21 4.56 -11.35 -3.01
C SER A 21 3.72 -12.55 -3.46
N ARG A 22 3.29 -12.56 -4.72
CA ARG A 22 2.53 -13.67 -5.28
C ARG A 22 3.34 -14.97 -5.34
N ALA A 23 4.59 -14.90 -5.79
CA ALA A 23 5.48 -16.05 -5.87
C ALA A 23 5.78 -16.63 -4.48
N ARG A 24 5.87 -15.78 -3.46
CA ARG A 24 6.06 -16.22 -2.07
C ARG A 24 4.84 -16.98 -1.57
N ILE A 25 3.62 -16.44 -1.75
CA ILE A 25 2.39 -17.12 -1.35
C ILE A 25 2.29 -18.50 -2.00
N ILE A 26 2.54 -18.59 -3.33
CA ILE A 26 2.52 -19.86 -4.05
C ILE A 26 3.56 -20.83 -3.47
N ARG A 27 4.79 -20.39 -3.27
CA ARG A 27 5.86 -21.21 -2.67
C ARG A 27 5.46 -21.72 -1.29
N ASP A 28 4.97 -20.85 -0.44
CA ASP A 28 4.67 -21.17 0.96
C ASP A 28 3.46 -22.12 1.04
N ARG A 29 2.45 -21.94 0.17
CA ARG A 29 1.33 -22.89 0.03
C ARG A 29 1.78 -24.25 -0.47
N LEU A 30 2.67 -24.30 -1.47
CA LEU A 30 3.22 -25.56 -1.97
C LEU A 30 4.15 -26.24 -0.95
N ALA A 31 4.89 -25.47 -0.16
CA ALA A 31 5.76 -26.02 0.89
C ALA A 31 4.97 -26.54 2.10
N ALA A 32 3.71 -26.18 2.25
CA ALA A 32 2.85 -26.63 3.35
C ALA A 32 2.23 -28.03 3.16
N GLY A 33 2.44 -28.67 2.00
CA GLY A 33 1.89 -29.99 1.70
C GLY A 33 2.84 -30.86 0.88
N ASP A 34 2.66 -32.18 0.99
CA ASP A 34 3.50 -33.16 0.27
C ASP A 34 2.86 -33.63 -1.05
N SER A 35 1.56 -33.44 -1.22
CA SER A 35 0.84 -33.81 -2.43
C SER A 35 -0.33 -32.87 -2.70
N PHE A 36 -0.66 -32.66 -3.96
CA PHE A 36 -1.67 -31.68 -4.38
C PHE A 36 -2.57 -32.29 -5.44
N THR A 37 -3.87 -32.11 -5.29
CA THR A 37 -4.84 -32.34 -6.33
C THR A 37 -4.92 -31.15 -7.28
N PRO A 38 -5.51 -31.32 -8.50
CA PRO A 38 -5.78 -30.18 -9.37
C PRO A 38 -6.62 -29.09 -8.72
N ARG A 39 -7.49 -29.43 -7.78
CA ARG A 39 -8.30 -28.48 -7.03
C ARG A 39 -7.45 -27.64 -6.08
N ASP A 40 -6.53 -28.27 -5.36
CA ASP A 40 -5.61 -27.55 -4.45
C ASP A 40 -4.75 -26.55 -5.23
N LEU A 41 -4.27 -26.94 -6.41
CA LEU A 41 -3.49 -26.04 -7.26
C LEU A 41 -4.32 -24.85 -7.79
N LEU A 42 -5.59 -25.08 -8.10
CA LEU A 42 -6.52 -24.00 -8.47
C LEU A 42 -6.75 -23.05 -7.30
N ASP A 43 -6.96 -23.57 -6.10
CA ASP A 43 -7.16 -22.77 -4.90
C ASP A 43 -5.92 -21.91 -4.57
N ILE A 44 -4.72 -22.43 -4.81
CA ILE A 44 -3.46 -21.63 -4.74
C ILE A 44 -3.45 -20.53 -5.80
N GLN A 45 -3.92 -20.80 -7.02
CA GLN A 45 -4.00 -19.78 -8.07
C GLN A 45 -5.03 -18.68 -7.76
N LEU A 46 -6.10 -19.04 -7.10
CA LEU A 46 -7.18 -18.12 -6.71
C LEU A 46 -6.99 -17.47 -5.34
N ASP A 47 -5.86 -17.74 -4.68
CA ASP A 47 -5.54 -17.13 -3.39
C ASP A 47 -5.49 -15.60 -3.50
N THR A 48 -6.30 -14.92 -2.70
CA THR A 48 -6.43 -13.46 -2.66
C THR A 48 -5.78 -12.85 -1.42
N SER A 49 -4.91 -13.58 -0.75
CA SER A 49 -4.22 -13.11 0.46
C SER A 49 -3.45 -11.81 0.22
N ALA A 50 -3.73 -10.82 1.06
CA ALA A 50 -3.20 -9.47 0.97
C ALA A 50 -1.97 -9.25 1.87
N GLU A 51 -1.08 -10.25 1.98
CA GLU A 51 0.09 -10.20 2.87
C GLU A 51 0.98 -8.97 2.63
N PHE A 52 1.16 -8.60 1.37
CA PHE A 52 1.96 -7.43 1.02
C PHE A 52 1.43 -6.14 1.66
N LEU A 53 0.12 -5.98 1.77
CA LEU A 53 -0.50 -4.80 2.35
C LEU A 53 -0.57 -4.83 3.88
N SER A 54 -0.34 -5.97 4.52
CA SER A 54 -0.38 -6.07 5.99
C SER A 54 0.60 -5.11 6.66
N ARG A 55 1.79 -4.92 6.10
CA ARG A 55 2.77 -3.94 6.62
C ARG A 55 2.27 -2.50 6.48
N TRP A 56 1.59 -2.17 5.38
CA TRP A 56 1.00 -0.85 5.17
C TRP A 56 -0.17 -0.58 6.11
N ARG A 57 -0.95 -1.63 6.41
CA ARG A 57 -1.96 -1.58 7.47
C ARG A 57 -1.32 -1.26 8.82
N GLY A 58 -0.23 -1.93 9.17
CA GLY A 58 0.56 -1.64 10.38
C GLY A 58 0.94 -0.15 10.44
N LEU A 59 1.52 0.37 9.36
CA LEU A 59 1.91 1.78 9.26
C LEU A 59 0.73 2.76 9.43
N VAL A 60 -0.46 2.44 8.88
CA VAL A 60 -1.68 3.23 9.13
C VAL A 60 -2.01 3.28 10.61
N LEU A 61 -2.03 2.12 11.29
CA LEU A 61 -2.39 2.03 12.69
C LEU A 61 -1.37 2.72 13.60
N GLU A 62 -0.08 2.63 13.28
CA GLU A 62 0.99 3.36 13.95
C GLU A 62 0.89 4.88 13.75
N THR A 63 0.45 5.31 12.56
CA THR A 63 0.27 6.72 12.23
C THR A 63 -0.95 7.33 12.95
N LEU A 64 -2.03 6.56 13.07
CA LEU A 64 -3.30 6.98 13.67
C LEU A 64 -3.38 6.58 15.15
N THR A 65 -2.48 7.13 15.96
CA THR A 65 -2.53 7.01 17.43
C THR A 65 -3.79 7.68 18.00
N ASP A 66 -4.11 7.43 19.26
CA ASP A 66 -5.26 8.08 19.92
C ASP A 66 -5.15 9.61 19.86
N GLU A 67 -3.94 10.15 19.98
CA GLU A 67 -3.69 11.58 19.82
C GLU A 67 -3.95 12.05 18.37
N ALA A 68 -3.56 11.27 17.38
CA ALA A 68 -3.70 11.64 15.98
C ALA A 68 -5.15 11.66 15.49
N ILE A 69 -6.02 10.88 16.13
CA ILE A 69 -7.47 10.84 15.82
C ILE A 69 -8.29 11.80 16.69
N ALA A 70 -7.71 12.32 17.80
CA ALA A 70 -8.40 13.25 18.65
C ALA A 70 -8.87 14.48 17.86
N GLY A 71 -10.18 14.73 17.90
CA GLY A 71 -10.80 15.86 17.17
C GLY A 71 -11.03 15.64 15.68
N SER A 72 -10.89 14.41 15.19
CA SER A 72 -11.20 14.05 13.79
C SER A 72 -11.97 12.73 13.69
N ASP A 73 -13.28 12.86 13.56
CA ASP A 73 -14.19 11.71 13.40
C ASP A 73 -13.83 10.89 12.15
N ASP A 74 -13.40 11.53 11.08
CA ASP A 74 -13.00 10.87 9.83
C ASP A 74 -11.75 10.00 10.01
N ARG A 75 -10.72 10.47 10.74
CA ARG A 75 -9.54 9.67 11.06
C ARG A 75 -9.87 8.54 12.01
N ALA A 76 -10.74 8.77 12.99
CA ALA A 76 -11.20 7.73 13.89
C ALA A 76 -11.92 6.63 13.13
N LEU A 77 -12.88 6.98 12.26
CA LEU A 77 -13.59 6.04 11.40
C LEU A 77 -12.63 5.28 10.46
N PHE A 78 -11.67 5.98 9.85
CA PHE A 78 -10.67 5.34 9.00
C PHE A 78 -9.87 4.28 9.76
N ARG A 79 -9.38 4.63 10.96
CA ARG A 79 -8.65 3.72 11.84
C ARG A 79 -9.51 2.52 12.23
N ASP A 80 -10.75 2.74 12.62
CA ASP A 80 -11.67 1.68 13.06
C ASP A 80 -11.95 0.68 11.93
N ILE A 81 -12.16 1.15 10.71
CA ILE A 81 -12.33 0.28 9.54
C ILE A 81 -11.05 -0.52 9.28
N VAL A 82 -9.88 0.13 9.24
CA VAL A 82 -8.60 -0.54 8.94
C VAL A 82 -8.21 -1.53 10.04
N ALA A 83 -8.55 -1.24 11.30
CA ALA A 83 -8.27 -2.12 12.42
C ALA A 83 -9.25 -3.29 12.50
N GLY A 84 -10.56 -3.02 12.39
CA GLY A 84 -11.63 -3.96 12.71
C GLY A 84 -12.17 -4.77 11.53
N GLU A 85 -12.07 -4.24 10.30
CA GLU A 85 -12.66 -4.87 9.11
C GLU A 85 -11.60 -5.50 8.17
N TRP A 86 -10.36 -5.61 8.62
CA TRP A 86 -9.29 -6.22 7.84
C TRP A 86 -9.43 -7.75 7.79
N SER A 87 -9.83 -8.28 6.65
CA SER A 87 -9.93 -9.73 6.42
C SER A 87 -8.61 -10.40 6.03
N GLY A 88 -7.60 -9.63 5.69
CA GLY A 88 -6.36 -10.16 5.08
C GLY A 88 -6.52 -10.60 3.62
N GLN A 89 -7.66 -10.32 3.00
CA GLN A 89 -7.98 -10.72 1.63
C GLN A 89 -8.23 -9.52 0.73
N ALA A 90 -7.83 -9.62 -0.54
CA ALA A 90 -8.16 -8.68 -1.59
C ALA A 90 -9.58 -8.99 -2.13
N ALA A 91 -10.60 -8.83 -1.28
CA ALA A 91 -11.98 -9.07 -1.65
C ALA A 91 -12.65 -7.79 -2.18
N PRO A 92 -13.59 -7.89 -3.15
CA PRO A 92 -14.27 -6.73 -3.74
C PRO A 92 -15.02 -5.88 -2.71
N ASP A 93 -15.53 -6.50 -1.66
CA ASP A 93 -16.28 -5.89 -0.56
C ASP A 93 -15.40 -5.44 0.62
N SER A 94 -14.09 -5.68 0.57
CA SER A 94 -13.17 -5.30 1.66
C SER A 94 -12.81 -3.81 1.60
N VAL A 95 -13.50 -3.00 2.40
CA VAL A 95 -13.23 -1.57 2.54
C VAL A 95 -11.83 -1.33 3.14
N ALA A 96 -11.48 -2.07 4.20
CA ALA A 96 -10.18 -1.96 4.86
C ALA A 96 -8.99 -2.23 3.91
N TYR A 97 -9.10 -3.27 3.06
CA TYR A 97 -8.10 -3.56 2.03
C TYR A 97 -7.89 -2.36 1.10
N ARG A 98 -8.99 -1.81 0.61
CA ARG A 98 -8.91 -0.71 -0.33
C ARG A 98 -8.39 0.57 0.29
N LEU A 99 -8.84 0.96 1.48
CA LEU A 99 -8.32 2.13 2.17
C LEU A 99 -6.81 2.01 2.41
N THR A 100 -6.35 0.84 2.83
CA THR A 100 -4.91 0.56 3.00
C THR A 100 -4.15 0.65 1.67
N ARG A 101 -4.70 0.09 0.59
CA ARG A 101 -4.10 0.16 -0.76
C ARG A 101 -4.03 1.61 -1.27
N GLN A 102 -5.10 2.37 -1.07
CA GLN A 102 -5.15 3.77 -1.47
C GLN A 102 -4.18 4.63 -0.65
N PHE A 103 -4.09 4.42 0.66
CA PHE A 103 -3.09 5.07 1.51
C PHE A 103 -1.67 4.81 1.01
N ARG A 104 -1.32 3.53 0.75
CA ARG A 104 -0.03 3.18 0.14
C ARG A 104 0.23 3.98 -1.14
N ARG A 105 -0.77 4.09 -2.02
CA ARG A 105 -0.63 4.82 -3.28
C ARG A 105 -0.35 6.30 -3.03
N VAL A 106 -1.12 6.95 -2.16
CA VAL A 106 -0.94 8.37 -1.81
C VAL A 106 0.44 8.63 -1.22
N VAL A 107 0.89 7.79 -0.27
CA VAL A 107 2.24 7.90 0.31
C VAL A 107 3.31 7.72 -0.77
N SER A 108 3.16 6.73 -1.63
CA SER A 108 4.11 6.46 -2.71
C SER A 108 4.22 7.65 -3.67
N GLU A 109 3.11 8.23 -4.08
CA GLU A 109 3.06 9.40 -4.96
C GLU A 109 3.77 10.61 -4.32
N ARG A 110 3.56 10.86 -3.02
CA ARG A 110 4.18 11.98 -2.31
C ARG A 110 5.68 11.83 -2.16
N VAL A 111 6.12 10.64 -1.74
CA VAL A 111 7.55 10.35 -1.57
C VAL A 111 8.28 10.49 -2.91
N ILE A 112 7.74 9.89 -3.96
CA ILE A 112 8.33 9.93 -5.29
C ILE A 112 8.30 11.32 -5.90
N ALA A 113 7.21 12.06 -5.75
CA ALA A 113 7.11 13.42 -6.29
C ALA A 113 8.20 14.35 -5.74
N PHE A 114 8.58 14.19 -4.47
CA PHE A 114 9.67 14.96 -3.88
C PHE A 114 11.04 14.42 -4.30
N VAL A 115 11.29 13.11 -4.14
CA VAL A 115 12.60 12.50 -4.41
C VAL A 115 13.01 12.63 -5.88
N LEU A 116 12.05 12.60 -6.80
CA LEU A 116 12.27 12.72 -8.24
C LEU A 116 11.88 14.10 -8.80
N SER A 117 11.75 15.13 -7.96
CA SER A 117 11.35 16.47 -8.39
C SER A 117 12.21 17.02 -9.53
N GLU A 118 13.53 16.86 -9.43
CA GLU A 118 14.46 17.28 -10.48
C GLU A 118 14.26 16.56 -11.81
N CYS A 119 13.86 15.26 -11.77
CA CYS A 119 13.54 14.52 -12.98
C CYS A 119 12.31 15.08 -13.68
N TYR A 120 11.26 15.43 -12.92
CA TYR A 120 10.05 16.08 -13.44
C TYR A 120 10.33 17.50 -13.98
N GLU A 121 11.28 18.21 -13.42
CA GLU A 121 11.70 19.50 -13.92
C GLU A 121 12.49 19.38 -15.23
N ALA A 122 13.38 18.41 -15.31
CA ALA A 122 14.23 18.16 -16.47
C ALA A 122 13.45 17.60 -17.68
N ASP A 123 12.48 16.73 -17.41
CA ASP A 123 11.64 16.12 -18.46
C ASP A 123 10.16 16.12 -18.03
N LYS A 124 9.35 16.95 -18.68
CA LYS A 124 7.91 17.05 -18.40
C LYS A 124 7.11 15.83 -18.83
N ALA A 125 7.67 14.97 -19.67
CA ALA A 125 7.08 13.69 -20.07
C ALA A 125 7.52 12.54 -19.14
N PHE A 126 8.41 12.79 -18.17
CA PHE A 126 8.84 11.79 -17.22
C PHE A 126 7.65 11.26 -16.40
N ASP A 127 7.48 9.95 -16.41
CA ASP A 127 6.46 9.25 -15.62
C ASP A 127 7.12 8.16 -14.77
N TYR A 128 7.18 8.40 -13.46
CA TYR A 128 7.75 7.44 -12.52
C TYR A 128 6.98 6.11 -12.48
N THR A 129 5.72 6.09 -12.93
CA THR A 129 4.93 4.85 -12.93
C THR A 129 5.52 3.80 -13.86
N THR A 130 6.36 4.23 -14.82
CA THR A 130 7.15 3.35 -15.69
C THR A 130 8.34 2.72 -14.98
N VAL A 131 8.79 3.30 -13.86
CA VAL A 131 9.85 2.74 -13.02
C VAL A 131 9.26 1.58 -12.22
N ARG A 132 9.69 0.38 -12.57
CA ARG A 132 9.32 -0.83 -11.82
C ARG A 132 10.06 -0.86 -10.49
N LEU A 133 9.56 -1.63 -9.52
CA LEU A 133 10.26 -1.95 -8.26
C LEU A 133 10.41 -0.79 -7.27
N ARG A 134 9.53 0.15 -7.33
CA ARG A 134 9.50 1.29 -6.41
C ARG A 134 9.04 0.95 -4.98
N ASP A 135 8.42 -0.21 -4.76
CA ASP A 135 7.83 -0.55 -3.46
C ASP A 135 8.85 -0.77 -2.35
N ALA A 136 10.00 -1.38 -2.66
CA ALA A 136 11.05 -1.61 -1.67
C ALA A 136 11.71 -0.30 -1.21
N PRO A 137 12.20 0.59 -2.10
CA PRO A 137 12.76 1.86 -1.68
C PRO A 137 11.74 2.76 -0.98
N ILE A 138 10.50 2.82 -1.43
CA ILE A 138 9.47 3.61 -0.74
C ILE A 138 9.24 3.08 0.68
N TRP A 139 9.17 1.75 0.84
CA TRP A 139 9.02 1.15 2.16
C TRP A 139 10.19 1.48 3.08
N MET A 140 11.42 1.42 2.59
CA MET A 140 12.59 1.85 3.35
C MET A 140 12.48 3.31 3.78
N LEU A 141 12.12 4.21 2.88
CA LEU A 141 11.99 5.63 3.19
C LEU A 141 10.95 5.91 4.28
N VAL A 142 9.79 5.26 4.23
CA VAL A 142 8.74 5.50 5.25
C VAL A 142 9.03 4.83 6.59
N THR A 143 9.90 3.83 6.64
CA THR A 143 10.30 3.15 7.88
C THR A 143 11.57 3.74 8.50
N GLU A 144 12.57 4.07 7.70
CA GLU A 144 13.83 4.68 8.18
C GLU A 144 13.72 6.18 8.39
N GLN A 145 12.77 6.82 7.72
CA GLN A 145 12.40 8.24 7.88
C GLN A 145 13.58 9.22 7.76
N PRO A 146 14.43 9.10 6.73
CA PRO A 146 15.59 9.98 6.58
C PRO A 146 15.16 11.43 6.38
N ARG A 147 15.58 12.32 7.28
CA ARG A 147 15.14 13.71 7.31
C ARG A 147 15.41 14.47 6.00
N HIS A 148 16.53 14.19 5.34
CA HIS A 148 16.96 14.86 4.12
C HIS A 148 16.16 14.44 2.87
N LEU A 149 15.37 13.36 2.96
CA LEU A 149 14.48 12.90 1.88
C LEU A 149 13.00 13.13 2.18
N LEU A 150 12.70 13.90 3.24
CA LEU A 150 11.35 14.35 3.52
C LEU A 150 11.08 15.65 2.79
N ASP A 151 9.94 15.72 2.08
CA ASP A 151 9.44 16.95 1.48
C ASP A 151 9.42 18.08 2.53
N PRO A 152 10.11 19.23 2.27
CA PRO A 152 10.24 20.31 3.24
C PRO A 152 8.93 20.97 3.65
N ARG A 153 7.82 20.69 2.98
CA ARG A 153 6.47 21.11 3.40
C ARG A 153 6.04 20.48 4.74
N TYR A 154 6.68 19.37 5.11
CA TYR A 154 6.38 18.65 6.35
C TYR A 154 7.50 18.78 7.37
N ALA A 155 7.14 19.02 8.62
CA ALA A 155 8.11 19.05 9.70
C ALA A 155 8.63 17.65 10.05
N THR A 156 7.78 16.62 9.91
CA THR A 156 8.11 15.22 10.22
C THR A 156 7.49 14.25 9.22
N TRP A 157 8.05 13.04 9.15
CA TRP A 157 7.46 11.93 8.38
C TRP A 157 6.06 11.57 8.90
N THR A 158 5.85 11.63 10.21
CA THR A 158 4.55 11.39 10.82
C THR A 158 3.50 12.38 10.33
N GLU A 159 3.87 13.65 10.19
CA GLU A 159 2.98 14.68 9.62
C GLU A 159 2.62 14.35 8.17
N MET A 160 3.59 13.99 7.34
CA MET A 160 3.37 13.57 5.94
C MET A 160 2.47 12.33 5.86
N LEU A 161 2.66 11.35 6.73
CA LEU A 161 1.82 10.15 6.78
C LEU A 161 0.39 10.47 7.21
N ARG A 162 0.19 11.33 8.21
CA ARG A 162 -1.15 11.80 8.63
C ARG A 162 -1.86 12.55 7.52
N ASP A 163 -1.17 13.46 6.85
CA ASP A 163 -1.73 14.18 5.70
C ASP A 163 -2.04 13.22 4.54
N SER A 164 -1.29 12.12 4.41
CA SER A 164 -1.60 11.06 3.44
C SER A 164 -2.87 10.28 3.79
N VAL A 165 -3.17 10.09 5.07
CA VAL A 165 -4.48 9.55 5.51
C VAL A 165 -5.59 10.52 5.14
N ASP A 166 -5.45 11.80 5.44
CA ASP A 166 -6.48 12.82 5.14
C ASP A 166 -6.74 12.90 3.63
N ALA A 167 -5.70 12.85 2.81
CA ALA A 167 -5.84 12.80 1.37
C ALA A 167 -6.52 11.51 0.89
N THR A 168 -6.25 10.38 1.53
CA THR A 168 -6.91 9.10 1.23
C THR A 168 -8.40 9.17 1.54
N ILE A 169 -8.77 9.73 2.70
CA ILE A 169 -10.16 9.96 3.10
C ILE A 169 -10.85 10.88 2.07
N ALA A 170 -10.23 12.01 1.74
CA ALA A 170 -10.78 12.96 0.78
C ALA A 170 -11.00 12.33 -0.60
N GLN A 171 -10.11 11.45 -1.06
CA GLN A 171 -10.28 10.72 -2.33
C GLN A 171 -11.40 9.68 -2.23
N ALA A 172 -11.50 8.95 -1.10
CA ALA A 172 -12.54 7.96 -0.89
C ALA A 172 -13.94 8.59 -0.79
N MET A 173 -14.04 9.82 -0.28
CA MET A 173 -15.30 10.54 -0.09
C MET A 173 -15.76 11.28 -1.35
N ARG A 174 -14.97 11.31 -2.41
CA ARG A 174 -15.37 11.94 -3.69
C ARG A 174 -16.35 11.05 -4.45
N ASP A 175 -17.40 11.66 -4.99
CA ASP A 175 -18.29 11.00 -5.95
C ASP A 175 -17.67 10.96 -7.36
N GLY A 176 -18.39 10.34 -8.30
CA GLY A 176 -17.98 10.29 -9.70
C GLY A 176 -17.83 11.66 -10.39
N SER A 177 -18.38 12.72 -9.79
CA SER A 177 -18.23 14.12 -10.25
C SER A 177 -17.06 14.84 -9.55
N GLY A 178 -16.33 14.15 -8.66
CA GLY A 178 -15.23 14.72 -7.88
C GLY A 178 -15.67 15.51 -6.65
N ASN A 179 -16.97 15.57 -6.34
CA ASN A 179 -17.50 16.24 -5.15
C ASN A 179 -17.33 15.36 -3.91
N LEU A 180 -17.09 16.00 -2.76
CA LEU A 180 -17.06 15.30 -1.48
C LEU A 180 -18.48 14.87 -1.09
N ARG A 181 -18.69 13.57 -0.90
CA ARG A 181 -19.91 13.07 -0.26
C ARG A 181 -19.66 12.92 1.22
N ARG A 182 -20.58 13.49 2.00
CA ARG A 182 -20.71 13.14 3.42
C ARG A 182 -21.46 11.81 3.50
N GLY A 183 -20.73 10.74 3.69
CA GLY A 183 -21.26 9.40 3.87
C GLY A 183 -20.22 8.52 4.54
N ASP A 184 -20.66 7.42 5.11
CA ASP A 184 -19.76 6.46 5.71
C ASP A 184 -18.80 5.92 4.64
N LEU A 185 -17.52 5.82 4.98
CA LEU A 185 -16.51 5.17 4.14
C LEU A 185 -16.88 3.71 3.81
N ARG A 186 -17.74 3.09 4.62
CA ARG A 186 -18.27 1.73 4.41
C ARG A 186 -19.27 1.61 3.27
N ASP A 187 -19.99 2.67 2.95
CA ASP A 187 -21.03 2.64 1.91
C ASP A 187 -20.47 2.56 0.48
N ARG A 188 -19.18 2.46 0.34
CA ARG A 188 -18.50 2.43 -0.94
C ARG A 188 -18.40 1.01 -1.47
N VAL A 189 -19.35 0.64 -2.30
CA VAL A 189 -19.27 -0.58 -3.14
C VAL A 189 -18.10 -0.44 -4.11
N TRP A 190 -17.24 -1.40 -4.11
CA TRP A 190 -16.00 -1.38 -4.85
C TRP A 190 -16.05 -2.28 -6.06
N SER A 191 -15.66 -1.69 -7.17
CA SER A 191 -15.57 -2.36 -8.45
C SER A 191 -14.41 -3.38 -8.46
N GLU A 192 -14.36 -4.19 -9.50
CA GLU A 192 -13.39 -5.23 -9.86
C GLU A 192 -11.91 -4.87 -9.64
N TYR A 193 -11.58 -3.60 -9.41
CA TYR A 193 -10.22 -3.10 -9.13
C TYR A 193 -9.58 -3.61 -7.84
N ASN A 194 -10.34 -4.21 -6.93
CA ASN A 194 -9.75 -4.78 -5.72
C ASN A 194 -9.07 -6.13 -5.98
N VAL A 195 -9.43 -6.80 -7.06
CA VAL A 195 -8.97 -8.16 -7.38
C VAL A 195 -7.73 -8.16 -8.28
N THR A 196 -7.44 -7.07 -8.97
CA THR A 196 -6.27 -6.92 -9.84
C THR A 196 -5.20 -6.08 -9.14
N ALA A 197 -4.40 -6.71 -8.29
CA ALA A 197 -3.21 -6.09 -7.70
C ALA A 197 -1.97 -6.66 -8.32
#